data_bbe11ac839b1831d195dc2d7afbfe9b5
#
_entry.id   bbe11ac839b1831d195dc2d7afbfe9b5
#
_cell.length_a   1.000
_cell.length_b   1.000
_cell.length_c   1.000
_cell.angle_alpha   90.00
_cell.angle_beta   90.00
_cell.angle_gamma   90.00
#
_symmetry.space_group_name_H-M   'P 1'
#
loop_
_entity.id
_entity.type
_entity.pdbx_description
1 polymer ?
#
loop_
_entity_poly.entity_id
_entity_poly.type
_entity_poly.pdbx_seq_one_letter_code
_entity_poly.pdbx_strand_id
1 'polypeptide(L)'
;MDRIEIREKLKERLTAKRFEHSLGVEYTAAAMAMCHGVNVEQAAIAGLLHDCAKNYPTEEKLAKCEKYRLSISDYERQNPELLHAKLGAAIAKDKYKIKDREILSAITWHTTGCPNMSDLDKIIYIADYIEPNRKMLPELPQIRREAFTDLDICLVHI
;
A
#
# COMPACT_ATOMS: atom_id res chain seq x y z
N MET A 1 14.08 -1.83 -11.62
CA MET A 1 14.51 -1.11 -10.40
C MET A 1 14.39 -2.08 -9.25
N ASP A 2 15.45 -2.29 -8.51
CA ASP A 2 15.44 -3.16 -7.35
C ASP A 2 14.94 -2.44 -6.08
N ARG A 3 14.74 -3.17 -4.98
CA ARG A 3 14.20 -2.60 -3.74
C ARG A 3 15.14 -1.56 -3.09
N ILE A 4 16.44 -1.68 -3.27
CA ILE A 4 17.42 -0.73 -2.71
C ILE A 4 17.25 0.62 -3.41
N GLU A 5 17.23 0.62 -4.74
CA GLU A 5 17.00 1.83 -5.55
C GLU A 5 15.62 2.46 -5.25
N ILE A 6 14.59 1.64 -5.04
CA ILE A 6 13.25 2.12 -4.65
C ILE A 6 13.30 2.83 -3.29
N ARG A 7 13.95 2.23 -2.28
CA ARG A 7 14.09 2.84 -0.94
C ARG A 7 14.82 4.17 -0.98
N GLU A 8 15.93 4.27 -1.71
CA GLU A 8 16.68 5.52 -1.86
C GLU A 8 15.80 6.63 -2.43
N LYS A 9 15.07 6.36 -3.51
CA LYS A 9 14.14 7.32 -4.11
C LYS A 9 12.98 7.70 -3.21
N LEU A 10 12.42 6.75 -2.47
CA LEU A 10 11.33 7.03 -1.53
C LEU A 10 11.80 7.89 -0.36
N LYS A 11 13.00 7.63 0.16
CA LYS A 11 13.60 8.41 1.26
C LYS A 11 13.75 9.91 0.93
N GLU A 12 14.01 10.24 -0.33
CA GLU A 12 14.09 11.63 -0.79
C GLU A 12 12.71 12.30 -0.92
N ARG A 13 11.62 11.53 -1.08
CA ARG A 13 10.27 12.03 -1.40
C ARG A 13 9.30 11.99 -0.25
N LEU A 14 9.47 11.06 0.66
CA LEU A 14 8.58 10.89 1.81
C LEU A 14 9.13 11.61 3.04
N THR A 15 8.23 12.01 3.93
CA THR A 15 8.65 12.42 5.28
C THR A 15 9.32 11.24 5.98
N ALA A 16 10.24 11.50 6.92
CA ALA A 16 10.93 10.43 7.67
C ALA A 16 9.92 9.46 8.31
N LYS A 17 8.86 9.98 8.93
CA LYS A 17 7.80 9.15 9.54
C LYS A 17 7.09 8.25 8.50
N ARG A 18 6.78 8.79 7.31
CA ARG A 18 6.12 8.01 6.26
C ARG A 18 7.06 6.98 5.65
N PHE A 19 8.33 7.30 5.51
CA PHE A 19 9.33 6.36 5.03
C PHE A 19 9.50 5.17 6.00
N GLU A 20 9.62 5.43 7.32
CA GLU A 20 9.66 4.36 8.34
C GLU A 20 8.42 3.48 8.31
N HIS A 21 7.23 4.07 8.18
CA HIS A 21 5.99 3.33 7.98
C HIS A 21 6.06 2.43 6.72
N SER A 22 6.52 2.95 5.59
CA SER A 22 6.65 2.18 4.36
C SER A 22 7.62 1.00 4.50
N LEU A 23 8.72 1.16 5.24
CA LEU A 23 9.62 0.05 5.58
C LEU A 23 8.92 -0.98 6.49
N GLY A 24 8.15 -0.53 7.47
CA GLY A 24 7.34 -1.39 8.33
C GLY A 24 6.36 -2.24 7.52
N VAL A 25 5.65 -1.62 6.57
CA VAL A 25 4.71 -2.33 5.68
C VAL A 25 5.45 -3.29 4.75
N GLU A 26 6.60 -2.90 4.17
CA GLU A 26 7.43 -3.77 3.34
C GLU A 26 7.77 -5.09 4.05
N TYR A 27 8.33 -5.01 5.26
CA TYR A 27 8.74 -6.20 6.01
C TYR A 27 7.57 -7.01 6.55
N THR A 28 6.50 -6.35 6.97
CA THR A 28 5.27 -7.02 7.42
C THR A 28 4.62 -7.79 6.26
N ALA A 29 4.47 -7.16 5.10
CA ALA A 29 3.92 -7.80 3.91
C ALA A 29 4.79 -8.98 3.44
N ALA A 30 6.11 -8.85 3.44
CA ALA A 30 7.03 -9.94 3.12
C ALA A 30 6.87 -11.13 4.07
N ALA A 31 6.76 -10.88 5.38
CA ALA A 31 6.54 -11.91 6.40
C ALA A 31 5.19 -12.63 6.21
N MET A 32 4.12 -11.87 5.95
CA MET A 32 2.80 -12.44 5.65
C MET A 32 2.82 -13.26 4.36
N ALA A 33 3.50 -12.78 3.32
CA ALA A 33 3.63 -13.51 2.05
C ALA A 33 4.33 -14.86 2.24
N MET A 34 5.39 -14.93 3.06
CA MET A 34 6.03 -16.20 3.42
C MET A 34 5.05 -17.17 4.11
N CYS A 35 4.20 -16.65 4.98
CA CYS A 35 3.21 -17.45 5.72
C CYS A 35 2.10 -17.99 4.82
N HIS A 36 1.61 -17.17 3.90
CA HIS A 36 0.46 -17.48 3.05
C HIS A 36 0.83 -18.03 1.66
N GLY A 37 2.11 -18.30 1.39
CA GLY A 37 2.55 -18.85 0.10
C GLY A 37 2.41 -17.89 -1.08
N VAL A 38 2.42 -16.58 -0.82
CA VAL A 38 2.41 -15.52 -1.84
C VAL A 38 3.85 -15.13 -2.19
N ASN A 39 4.05 -14.55 -3.37
CA ASN A 39 5.38 -14.12 -3.78
C ASN A 39 5.92 -13.00 -2.87
N VAL A 40 7.01 -13.31 -2.15
CA VAL A 40 7.60 -12.44 -1.13
C VAL A 40 8.12 -11.13 -1.72
N GLU A 41 8.74 -11.19 -2.91
CA GLU A 41 9.28 -10.00 -3.57
C GLU A 41 8.17 -9.07 -4.07
N GLN A 42 7.07 -9.62 -4.61
CA GLN A 42 5.89 -8.82 -4.97
C GLN A 42 5.31 -8.12 -3.75
N ALA A 43 5.15 -8.84 -2.63
CA ALA A 43 4.62 -8.28 -1.39
C ALA A 43 5.54 -7.19 -0.82
N ALA A 44 6.85 -7.40 -0.80
CA ALA A 44 7.82 -6.42 -0.35
C ALA A 44 7.77 -5.13 -1.20
N ILE A 45 7.77 -5.24 -2.53
CA ILE A 45 7.73 -4.09 -3.43
C ILE A 45 6.39 -3.35 -3.30
N ALA A 46 5.26 -4.06 -3.27
CA ALA A 46 3.94 -3.45 -3.11
C ALA A 46 3.82 -2.72 -1.77
N GLY A 47 4.27 -3.34 -0.68
CA GLY A 47 4.30 -2.72 0.65
C GLY A 47 5.18 -1.47 0.72
N LEU A 48 6.35 -1.52 0.10
CA LEU A 48 7.27 -0.37 0.05
C LEU A 48 6.67 0.82 -0.73
N LEU A 49 5.92 0.56 -1.79
CA LEU A 49 5.37 1.58 -2.70
C LEU A 49 3.93 2.00 -2.40
N HIS A 50 3.20 1.32 -1.50
CA HIS A 50 1.77 1.56 -1.30
C HIS A 50 1.43 3.04 -1.06
N ASP A 51 2.24 3.74 -0.29
CA ASP A 51 2.06 5.14 0.09
C ASP A 51 2.99 6.13 -0.66
N CYS A 52 3.58 5.75 -1.79
CA CYS A 52 4.53 6.60 -2.52
C CYS A 52 3.95 7.95 -2.99
N ALA A 53 2.62 8.08 -3.04
CA ALA A 53 1.91 9.31 -3.36
C ALA A 53 1.28 10.02 -2.15
N LYS A 54 1.48 9.52 -0.92
CA LYS A 54 0.76 10.02 0.28
C LYS A 54 1.09 11.47 0.61
N ASN A 55 2.34 11.87 0.48
CA ASN A 55 2.81 13.20 0.91
C ASN A 55 2.52 14.34 -0.08
N TYR A 56 1.95 14.08 -1.25
CA TYR A 56 1.54 15.16 -2.14
C TYR A 56 0.37 15.96 -1.55
N PRO A 57 0.39 17.31 -1.63
CA PRO A 57 -0.77 18.14 -1.32
C PRO A 57 -1.97 17.79 -2.19
N THR A 58 -3.18 18.07 -1.72
CA THR A 58 -4.44 17.74 -2.43
C THR A 58 -4.46 18.26 -3.86
N GLU A 59 -4.10 19.52 -4.07
CA GLU A 59 -4.07 20.14 -5.40
C GLU A 59 -3.10 19.42 -6.35
N GLU A 60 -1.95 19.02 -5.84
CA GLU A 60 -0.96 18.27 -6.62
C GLU A 60 -1.42 16.84 -6.92
N LYS A 61 -2.11 16.17 -5.97
CA LYS A 61 -2.73 14.87 -6.22
C LYS A 61 -3.74 14.95 -7.36
N LEU A 62 -4.62 15.95 -7.34
CA LEU A 62 -5.62 16.17 -8.40
C LEU A 62 -4.97 16.42 -9.76
N ALA A 63 -4.00 17.34 -9.82
CA ALA A 63 -3.27 17.64 -11.06
C ALA A 63 -2.53 16.42 -11.63
N LYS A 64 -1.93 15.60 -10.76
CA LYS A 64 -1.25 14.38 -11.18
C LYS A 64 -2.26 13.30 -11.65
N CYS A 65 -3.41 13.18 -10.98
CA CYS A 65 -4.47 12.29 -11.44
C CYS A 65 -4.93 12.66 -12.87
N GLU A 66 -5.11 13.94 -13.13
CA GLU A 66 -5.45 14.43 -14.47
C GLU A 66 -4.34 14.11 -15.48
N LYS A 67 -3.08 14.40 -15.15
CA LYS A 67 -1.91 14.07 -15.98
C LYS A 67 -1.86 12.58 -16.35
N TYR A 68 -2.13 11.70 -15.41
CA TYR A 68 -2.15 10.24 -15.62
C TYR A 68 -3.50 9.75 -16.19
N ARG A 69 -4.45 10.63 -16.45
CA ARG A 69 -5.80 10.32 -16.96
C ARG A 69 -6.56 9.32 -16.09
N LEU A 70 -6.40 9.47 -14.77
CA LEU A 70 -7.11 8.66 -13.79
C LEU A 70 -8.52 9.24 -13.58
N SER A 71 -9.53 8.38 -13.59
CA SER A 71 -10.89 8.78 -13.25
C SER A 71 -10.98 9.14 -11.76
N ILE A 72 -11.67 10.23 -11.45
CA ILE A 72 -11.92 10.68 -10.07
C ILE A 72 -13.44 10.71 -9.88
N SER A 73 -13.94 9.88 -8.96
CA SER A 73 -15.35 9.87 -8.59
C SER A 73 -15.72 11.09 -7.74
N ASP A 74 -17.03 11.39 -7.62
CA ASP A 74 -17.51 12.47 -6.75
C ASP A 74 -17.15 12.23 -5.28
N TYR A 75 -17.17 10.96 -4.85
CA TYR A 75 -16.73 10.58 -3.51
C TYR A 75 -15.25 10.89 -3.26
N GLU A 76 -14.38 10.59 -4.21
CA GLU A 76 -12.95 10.89 -4.12
C GLU A 76 -12.66 12.39 -4.19
N ARG A 77 -13.48 13.18 -4.92
CA ARG A 77 -13.38 14.64 -4.91
C ARG A 77 -13.68 15.22 -3.52
N GLN A 78 -14.63 14.63 -2.82
CA GLN A 78 -14.98 15.01 -1.45
C GLN A 78 -13.97 14.46 -0.42
N ASN A 79 -13.28 13.38 -0.75
CA ASN A 79 -12.29 12.70 0.10
C ASN A 79 -10.95 12.52 -0.63
N PRO A 80 -10.23 13.62 -0.95
CA PRO A 80 -9.05 13.56 -1.83
C PRO A 80 -7.87 12.78 -1.25
N GLU A 81 -7.89 12.45 0.04
CA GLU A 81 -6.91 11.54 0.64
C GLU A 81 -6.93 10.14 0.01
N LEU A 82 -8.08 9.69 -0.49
CA LEU A 82 -8.19 8.38 -1.14
C LEU A 82 -7.43 8.31 -2.48
N LEU A 83 -7.17 9.46 -3.11
CA LEU A 83 -6.49 9.53 -4.40
C LEU A 83 -5.05 9.01 -4.36
N HIS A 84 -4.40 9.02 -3.18
CA HIS A 84 -3.01 8.58 -3.08
C HIS A 84 -2.82 7.11 -3.51
N ALA A 85 -3.82 6.26 -3.33
CA ALA A 85 -3.72 4.84 -3.68
C ALA A 85 -3.64 4.63 -5.20
N LYS A 86 -4.64 5.09 -5.96
CA LYS A 86 -4.62 4.98 -7.43
C LYS A 86 -3.50 5.80 -8.08
N LEU A 87 -3.22 6.99 -7.54
CA LEU A 87 -2.09 7.81 -7.98
C LEU A 87 -0.77 7.12 -7.68
N GLY A 88 -0.64 6.47 -6.53
CA GLY A 88 0.52 5.67 -6.16
C GLY A 88 0.82 4.56 -7.15
N ALA A 89 -0.21 3.83 -7.58
CA ALA A 89 -0.06 2.80 -8.63
C ALA A 89 0.42 3.39 -9.96
N ALA A 90 -0.14 4.53 -10.39
CA ALA A 90 0.30 5.21 -11.61
C ALA A 90 1.77 5.69 -11.50
N ILE A 91 2.16 6.25 -10.37
CA ILE A 91 3.54 6.68 -10.09
C ILE A 91 4.47 5.46 -10.00
N ALA A 92 4.07 4.37 -9.36
CA ALA A 92 4.84 3.13 -9.29
C ALA A 92 5.15 2.61 -10.70
N LYS A 93 4.17 2.61 -11.59
CA LYS A 93 4.34 2.23 -13.00
C LYS A 93 5.29 3.17 -13.75
N ASP A 94 5.09 4.48 -13.63
CA ASP A 94 5.86 5.48 -14.39
C ASP A 94 7.26 5.71 -13.83
N LYS A 95 7.39 6.00 -12.54
CA LYS A 95 8.64 6.44 -11.92
C LYS A 95 9.50 5.29 -11.38
N TYR A 96 8.86 4.22 -10.91
CA TYR A 96 9.55 3.05 -10.35
C TYR A 96 9.60 1.88 -11.33
N LYS A 97 9.02 2.04 -12.53
CA LYS A 97 9.04 1.06 -13.62
C LYS A 97 8.40 -0.29 -13.26
N ILE A 98 7.44 -0.26 -12.36
CA ILE A 98 6.67 -1.45 -12.00
C ILE A 98 5.73 -1.81 -13.15
N LYS A 99 5.88 -3.02 -13.68
CA LYS A 99 5.03 -3.57 -14.76
C LYS A 99 4.08 -4.65 -14.26
N ASP A 100 4.35 -5.19 -13.09
CA ASP A 100 3.57 -6.26 -12.49
C ASP A 100 2.19 -5.76 -12.10
N ARG A 101 1.15 -6.39 -12.67
CA ARG A 101 -0.25 -5.99 -12.46
C ARG A 101 -0.74 -6.29 -11.06
N GLU A 102 -0.25 -7.34 -10.42
CA GLU A 102 -0.63 -7.71 -9.06
C GLU A 102 -0.09 -6.70 -8.05
N ILE A 103 1.17 -6.26 -8.21
CA ILE A 103 1.75 -5.18 -7.40
C ILE A 103 0.94 -3.89 -7.57
N LEU A 104 0.61 -3.51 -8.82
CA LEU A 104 -0.15 -2.29 -9.10
C LEU A 104 -1.58 -2.38 -8.54
N SER A 105 -2.22 -3.56 -8.58
CA SER A 105 -3.52 -3.81 -7.95
C SER A 105 -3.44 -3.59 -6.44
N ALA A 106 -2.49 -4.23 -5.78
CA ALA A 106 -2.32 -4.13 -4.33
C ALA A 106 -2.08 -2.67 -3.87
N ILE A 107 -1.29 -1.89 -4.62
CA ILE A 107 -1.12 -0.45 -4.35
C ILE A 107 -2.44 0.29 -4.55
N THR A 108 -3.20 0.00 -5.60
CA THR A 108 -4.46 0.69 -5.90
C THR A 108 -5.51 0.48 -4.81
N TRP A 109 -5.60 -0.72 -4.27
CA TRP A 109 -6.70 -1.13 -3.39
C TRP A 109 -6.35 -1.16 -1.89
N HIS A 110 -5.13 -0.77 -1.52
CA HIS A 110 -4.68 -0.88 -0.12
C HIS A 110 -5.49 -0.03 0.88
N THR A 111 -6.24 0.98 0.41
CA THR A 111 -7.02 1.86 1.29
C THR A 111 -8.50 1.46 1.38
N THR A 112 -9.11 1.12 0.26
CA THR A 112 -10.56 0.86 0.17
C THR A 112 -10.91 -0.60 0.03
N GLY A 113 -9.94 -1.44 -0.37
CA GLY A 113 -10.23 -2.76 -0.88
C GLY A 113 -11.03 -2.73 -2.19
N CYS A 114 -11.36 -3.90 -2.69
CA CYS A 114 -12.23 -4.08 -3.85
C CYS A 114 -12.91 -5.46 -3.77
N PRO A 115 -13.98 -5.71 -4.56
CA PRO A 115 -14.51 -7.06 -4.71
C PRO A 115 -13.45 -8.02 -5.24
N ASN A 116 -13.42 -9.25 -4.73
CA ASN A 116 -12.52 -10.32 -5.17
C ASN A 116 -11.02 -9.96 -5.07
N MET A 117 -10.61 -9.36 -3.95
CA MET A 117 -9.20 -9.09 -3.68
C MET A 117 -8.35 -10.36 -3.81
N SER A 118 -7.22 -10.25 -4.50
CA SER A 118 -6.18 -11.28 -4.48
C SER A 118 -5.55 -11.39 -3.08
N ASP A 119 -4.85 -12.49 -2.80
CA ASP A 119 -4.15 -12.62 -1.51
C ASP A 119 -3.07 -11.55 -1.34
N LEU A 120 -2.45 -11.11 -2.43
CA LEU A 120 -1.51 -9.98 -2.39
C LEU A 120 -2.21 -8.66 -2.03
N ASP A 121 -3.38 -8.38 -2.61
CA ASP A 121 -4.19 -7.20 -2.26
C ASP A 121 -4.53 -7.20 -0.76
N LYS A 122 -5.00 -8.35 -0.24
CA LYS A 122 -5.32 -8.53 1.18
C LYS A 122 -4.11 -8.32 2.08
N ILE A 123 -2.95 -8.89 1.70
CA ILE A 123 -1.71 -8.76 2.45
C ILE A 123 -1.30 -7.30 2.58
N ILE A 124 -1.34 -6.52 1.50
CA ILE A 124 -0.95 -5.11 1.56
C ILE A 124 -1.94 -4.28 2.39
N TYR A 125 -3.23 -4.51 2.23
CA TYR A 125 -4.28 -3.88 3.03
C TYR A 125 -4.07 -4.14 4.53
N ILE A 126 -3.86 -5.40 4.91
CA ILE A 126 -3.66 -5.81 6.30
C ILE A 126 -2.31 -5.30 6.83
N ALA A 127 -1.21 -5.44 6.08
CA ALA A 127 0.13 -5.03 6.49
C ALA A 127 0.21 -3.53 6.81
N ASP A 128 -0.47 -2.68 6.02
CA ASP A 128 -0.60 -1.25 6.30
C ASP A 128 -1.28 -1.00 7.65
N TYR A 129 -2.30 -1.79 8.01
CA TYR A 129 -3.02 -1.66 9.26
C TYR A 129 -2.24 -2.14 10.48
N ILE A 130 -1.43 -3.21 10.35
CA ILE A 130 -0.81 -3.92 11.48
C ILE A 130 0.69 -3.67 11.69
N GLU A 131 1.38 -2.96 10.78
CA GLU A 131 2.84 -2.81 10.84
C GLU A 131 3.31 -2.33 12.24
N PRO A 132 4.57 -2.66 12.64
CA PRO A 132 4.99 -2.50 14.05
C PRO A 132 4.91 -1.09 14.63
N ASN A 133 5.01 -0.05 13.78
CA ASN A 133 5.00 1.35 14.23
C ASN A 133 3.59 1.94 14.38
N ARG A 134 2.53 1.15 14.10
CA ARG A 134 1.14 1.62 14.31
C ARG A 134 0.86 1.86 15.79
N LYS A 135 0.10 2.94 16.05
CA LYS A 135 -0.41 3.19 17.39
C LYS A 135 -1.20 1.98 17.88
N MET A 136 -0.89 1.54 19.08
CA MET A 136 -1.56 0.39 19.67
C MET A 136 -3.05 0.70 19.91
N LEU A 137 -3.91 -0.14 19.37
CA LEU A 137 -5.34 -0.18 19.59
C LEU A 137 -5.68 -1.50 20.30
N PRO A 138 -6.78 -1.55 21.07
CA PRO A 138 -7.13 -2.75 21.85
C PRO A 138 -7.24 -4.03 21.02
N GLU A 139 -7.78 -3.94 19.82
CA GLU A 139 -7.98 -5.05 18.88
C GLU A 139 -6.71 -5.47 18.12
N LEU A 140 -5.71 -4.60 18.02
CA LEU A 140 -4.53 -4.81 17.18
C LEU A 140 -3.75 -6.11 17.47
N PRO A 141 -3.57 -6.55 18.74
CA PRO A 141 -2.91 -7.82 19.03
C PRO A 141 -3.64 -9.04 18.46
N GLN A 142 -4.99 -9.01 18.43
CA GLN A 142 -5.81 -10.06 17.83
C GLN A 142 -5.66 -10.04 16.31
N ILE A 143 -5.84 -8.89 15.68
CA ILE A 143 -5.73 -8.71 14.23
C ILE A 143 -4.33 -9.13 13.74
N ARG A 144 -3.27 -8.81 14.46
CA ARG A 144 -1.91 -9.26 14.17
C ARG A 144 -1.75 -10.78 14.17
N ARG A 145 -2.42 -11.49 15.09
CA ARG A 145 -2.42 -12.96 15.07
C ARG A 145 -3.19 -13.52 13.89
N GLU A 146 -4.36 -12.98 13.60
CA GLU A 146 -5.22 -13.39 12.49
C GLU A 146 -4.53 -13.18 11.13
N ALA A 147 -3.78 -12.08 10.98
CA ALA A 147 -3.02 -11.77 9.77
C ALA A 147 -2.06 -12.90 9.33
N PHE A 148 -1.60 -13.72 10.25
CA PHE A 148 -0.71 -14.85 10.00
C PHE A 148 -1.43 -16.21 10.03
N THR A 149 -2.75 -16.24 10.14
CA THR A 149 -3.54 -17.46 10.14
C THR A 149 -4.57 -17.50 9.02
N ASP A 150 -5.39 -16.46 8.87
CA ASP A 150 -6.47 -16.39 7.89
C ASP A 150 -6.70 -14.94 7.45
N LEU A 151 -6.40 -14.65 6.18
CA LEU A 151 -6.50 -13.29 5.62
C LEU A 151 -7.95 -12.80 5.56
N ASP A 152 -8.92 -13.70 5.27
CA ASP A 152 -10.32 -13.30 5.14
C ASP A 152 -10.95 -12.98 6.50
N ILE A 153 -10.66 -13.80 7.51
CA ILE A 153 -11.07 -13.51 8.89
C ILE A 153 -10.45 -12.20 9.37
N CYS A 154 -9.17 -12.00 9.11
CA CYS A 154 -8.45 -10.78 9.49
C CYS A 154 -9.10 -9.53 8.87
N LEU A 155 -9.46 -9.58 7.57
CA LEU A 155 -10.12 -8.47 6.89
C LEU A 155 -11.49 -8.11 7.47
N VAL A 156 -12.24 -9.10 7.96
CA VAL A 156 -13.55 -8.86 8.58
C VAL A 156 -13.43 -8.10 9.91
N HIS A 157 -12.29 -8.24 10.60
CA HIS A 157 -12.05 -7.60 11.89
C HIS A 157 -11.34 -6.24 11.79
N ILE A 158 -10.88 -5.82 10.62
CA ILE A 158 -10.35 -4.48 10.34
C ILE A 158 -11.47 -3.53 9.94
#